data_fb380b648fbbe44a1a3523eb2e153ed4
#
_entry.id   fb380b648fbbe44a1a3523eb2e153ed4
#
_cell.length_a   1.000
_cell.length_b   1.000
_cell.length_c   1.000
_cell.angle_alpha   90.00
_cell.angle_beta   90.00
_cell.angle_gamma   90.00
#
_symmetry.space_group_name_H-M   'P 1'
#
loop_
_entity.id
_entity.type
_entity.pdbx_description
1 polymer ?
#
loop_
_entity_poly.entity_id
_entity_poly.type
_entity_poly.pdbx_seq_one_letter_code
_entity_poly.pdbx_strand_id
1 'polypeptide(L)'
;MCGVFGVIGHPMAKEFLPIVLKSLQHRGHDSAGVAGYVTSDASCLETVKGVGKVTAVLTPENLSKFNGSTYIAHTRYCTRNEASSIREIHPHWAQSMLGKMAIVSNGDLVNVEALIDEIKKLNVKVYTKNDAEVIAALINIQIRRNGKKVFSSISETMNNIRGGYAALMIMEDDQRLFAFRDPWGIRPLHIGEFNINGDKCIAVASETCAFDMIQRYNLSRYPDHKVSYTHRSVKPGEIIGIDANGEIESAYYKDIIRDKIGCVFESIYFSRPDSMQKQESFQVLRERMGMELFKESPMDVDIVTAVPKGGIPSAVGFAKASGIPYSIAILEEPTTGGLRSFTTNDNDRQALATMKYNILYDVVKGKRLLVVDDSIVRGTTARLLVKNLFAAGAKEVHLRIPCPPYSYSCFYGIETRDPKTLISHGRTIQEINDELGTTSLAYLSLEGLYRAIKQDRSLFCDECLSNRNPMDELVPQA
;
A
#
# COMPACT_ATOMS: atom_id res chain seq x y z
N MET A 1 4.06 -3.04 -2.98
CA MET A 1 2.74 -2.78 -2.33
C MET A 1 1.77 -2.38 -3.43
N CYS A 2 0.53 -2.83 -3.36
CA CYS A 2 -0.47 -2.54 -4.39
C CYS A 2 -1.60 -1.68 -3.82
N GLY A 3 -2.37 -1.02 -4.70
CA GLY A 3 -3.59 -0.31 -4.35
C GLY A 3 -4.81 -1.03 -4.91
N VAL A 4 -5.81 -1.30 -4.07
CA VAL A 4 -7.10 -1.85 -4.49
C VAL A 4 -8.20 -0.82 -4.29
N PHE A 5 -9.17 -0.83 -5.20
CA PHE A 5 -10.37 0.00 -5.14
C PHE A 5 -11.57 -0.75 -5.66
N GLY A 6 -12.69 -0.64 -4.98
CA GLY A 6 -13.99 -1.14 -5.42
C GLY A 6 -15.07 -0.11 -5.20
N VAL A 7 -16.09 -0.09 -6.04
CA VAL A 7 -17.23 0.83 -5.93
C VAL A 7 -18.50 0.14 -6.44
N ILE A 8 -19.62 0.40 -5.78
CA ILE A 8 -20.93 -0.16 -6.12
C ILE A 8 -22.07 0.83 -5.79
N GLY A 9 -23.17 0.75 -6.56
CA GLY A 9 -24.44 1.37 -6.25
C GLY A 9 -24.68 2.74 -6.87
N HIS A 10 -23.71 3.35 -7.58
CA HIS A 10 -23.89 4.68 -8.15
C HIS A 10 -23.64 4.71 -9.67
N PRO A 11 -24.49 5.40 -10.48
CA PRO A 11 -24.30 5.49 -11.93
C PRO A 11 -22.96 6.09 -12.37
N MET A 12 -22.40 7.00 -11.56
CA MET A 12 -21.10 7.65 -11.83
C MET A 12 -19.89 6.80 -11.40
N ALA A 13 -20.09 5.58 -10.91
CA ALA A 13 -19.00 4.73 -10.38
C ALA A 13 -17.81 4.57 -11.35
N LYS A 14 -18.11 4.49 -12.66
CA LYS A 14 -17.11 4.42 -13.73
C LYS A 14 -16.21 5.66 -13.77
N GLU A 15 -16.75 6.84 -13.54
CA GLU A 15 -16.02 8.11 -13.59
C GLU A 15 -15.02 8.25 -12.43
N PHE A 16 -15.28 7.59 -11.31
CA PHE A 16 -14.37 7.60 -10.15
C PHE A 16 -13.10 6.81 -10.39
N LEU A 17 -13.14 5.78 -11.25
CA LEU A 17 -12.04 4.83 -11.43
C LEU A 17 -10.69 5.49 -11.74
N PRO A 18 -10.52 6.31 -12.79
CA PRO A 18 -9.22 6.87 -13.13
C PRO A 18 -8.70 7.85 -12.07
N ILE A 19 -9.60 8.57 -11.40
CA ILE A 19 -9.25 9.62 -10.43
C ILE A 19 -8.82 8.99 -9.12
N VAL A 20 -9.62 8.05 -8.63
CA VAL A 20 -9.34 7.33 -7.38
C VAL A 20 -8.08 6.48 -7.51
N LEU A 21 -7.95 5.71 -8.59
CA LEU A 21 -6.74 4.90 -8.80
C LEU A 21 -5.49 5.75 -8.97
N LYS A 22 -5.59 6.94 -9.57
CA LYS A 22 -4.49 7.89 -9.62
C LYS A 22 -4.09 8.35 -8.20
N SER A 23 -5.03 8.51 -7.29
CA SER A 23 -4.71 8.82 -5.90
C SER A 23 -4.00 7.69 -5.16
N LEU A 24 -4.22 6.44 -5.57
CA LEU A 24 -3.56 5.24 -5.07
C LEU A 24 -2.29 4.85 -5.86
N GLN A 25 -1.89 5.66 -6.87
CA GLN A 25 -0.77 5.35 -7.77
C GLN A 25 0.58 5.25 -7.05
N HIS A 26 0.74 5.91 -5.89
CA HIS A 26 1.95 5.80 -5.04
C HIS A 26 2.18 4.37 -4.52
N ARG A 27 1.10 3.55 -4.43
CA ARG A 27 1.16 2.14 -4.03
C ARG A 27 1.63 1.23 -5.17
N GLY A 28 1.46 1.65 -6.43
CA GLY A 28 1.89 0.88 -7.59
C GLY A 28 1.76 1.67 -8.89
N HIS A 29 2.83 1.68 -9.69
CA HIS A 29 2.91 2.43 -10.94
C HIS A 29 3.31 1.61 -12.16
N ASP A 30 3.49 0.28 -11.98
CA ASP A 30 3.98 -0.60 -13.04
C ASP A 30 2.86 -1.10 -13.96
N SER A 31 1.68 -1.30 -13.41
CA SER A 31 0.49 -1.64 -14.18
C SER A 31 -0.80 -1.23 -13.47
N ALA A 32 -1.88 -1.17 -14.23
CA ALA A 32 -3.22 -0.89 -13.71
C ALA A 32 -4.25 -1.80 -14.38
N GLY A 33 -5.41 -1.96 -13.74
CA GLY A 33 -6.52 -2.66 -14.35
C GLY A 33 -7.82 -2.51 -13.57
N VAL A 34 -8.91 -2.80 -14.26
CA VAL A 34 -10.28 -2.72 -13.75
C VAL A 34 -11.09 -3.90 -14.27
N ALA A 35 -11.97 -4.42 -13.45
CA ALA A 35 -13.09 -5.29 -13.87
C ALA A 35 -14.41 -4.64 -13.50
N GLY A 36 -15.42 -4.83 -14.37
CA GLY A 36 -16.75 -4.30 -14.18
C GLY A 36 -17.72 -4.89 -15.16
N TYR A 37 -18.99 -4.57 -15.01
CA TYR A 37 -20.04 -5.07 -15.88
C TYR A 37 -20.17 -4.23 -17.15
N VAL A 38 -20.32 -4.93 -18.29
CA VAL A 38 -20.51 -4.32 -19.61
C VAL A 38 -21.95 -3.89 -19.80
N THR A 39 -22.89 -4.64 -19.23
CA THR A 39 -24.33 -4.43 -19.30
C THR A 39 -24.85 -3.86 -17.98
N SER A 40 -25.96 -3.09 -18.06
CA SER A 40 -26.58 -2.51 -16.88
C SER A 40 -27.23 -3.57 -15.96
N ASP A 41 -27.61 -4.72 -16.50
CA ASP A 41 -28.15 -5.86 -15.76
C ASP A 41 -27.06 -6.72 -15.08
N ALA A 42 -25.80 -6.31 -15.20
CA ALA A 42 -24.62 -6.98 -14.63
C ALA A 42 -24.44 -8.45 -15.11
N SER A 43 -24.98 -8.81 -16.28
CA SER A 43 -24.92 -10.18 -16.82
C SER A 43 -23.59 -10.54 -17.49
N CYS A 44 -22.72 -9.56 -17.77
CA CYS A 44 -21.45 -9.78 -18.44
C CYS A 44 -20.32 -9.02 -17.76
N LEU A 45 -19.31 -9.74 -17.30
CA LEU A 45 -18.14 -9.22 -16.62
C LEU A 45 -16.93 -9.14 -17.55
N GLU A 46 -16.33 -7.96 -17.66
CA GLU A 46 -15.15 -7.71 -18.49
C GLU A 46 -14.02 -7.07 -17.72
N THR A 47 -12.82 -7.10 -18.32
CA THR A 47 -11.61 -6.50 -17.74
C THR A 47 -10.88 -5.59 -18.74
N VAL A 48 -10.32 -4.51 -18.22
CA VAL A 48 -9.32 -3.68 -18.88
C VAL A 48 -8.08 -3.70 -18.01
N LYS A 49 -6.93 -4.07 -18.56
CA LYS A 49 -5.67 -4.07 -17.82
C LYS A 49 -4.48 -3.88 -18.76
N GLY A 50 -3.42 -3.28 -18.25
CA GLY A 50 -2.22 -3.01 -19.04
C GLY A 50 -1.02 -2.58 -18.20
N VAL A 51 0.16 -2.64 -18.82
CA VAL A 51 1.40 -2.12 -18.25
C VAL A 51 1.37 -0.59 -18.29
N GLY A 52 1.87 0.05 -17.25
CA GLY A 52 1.99 1.49 -17.14
C GLY A 52 1.05 2.12 -16.11
N LYS A 53 1.11 3.44 -16.05
CA LYS A 53 0.32 4.25 -15.10
C LYS A 53 -1.17 4.19 -15.40
N VAL A 54 -1.99 4.48 -14.41
CA VAL A 54 -3.47 4.54 -14.52
C VAL A 54 -3.92 5.34 -15.74
N THR A 55 -3.33 6.50 -15.99
CA THR A 55 -3.69 7.38 -17.12
C THR A 55 -3.41 6.79 -18.51
N ALA A 56 -2.48 5.84 -18.60
CA ALA A 56 -2.18 5.14 -19.86
C ALA A 56 -3.10 3.94 -20.09
N VAL A 57 -3.62 3.33 -19.02
CA VAL A 57 -4.43 2.10 -19.09
C VAL A 57 -5.92 2.39 -19.05
N LEU A 58 -6.37 3.26 -18.13
CA LEU A 58 -7.78 3.60 -17.94
C LEU A 58 -8.14 4.86 -18.75
N THR A 59 -8.03 4.76 -20.07
CA THR A 59 -8.46 5.82 -20.98
C THR A 59 -9.98 5.84 -21.13
N PRO A 60 -10.59 6.98 -21.54
CA PRO A 60 -12.03 7.03 -21.83
C PRO A 60 -12.47 5.95 -22.83
N GLU A 61 -11.65 5.68 -23.85
CA GLU A 61 -11.90 4.64 -24.85
C GLU A 61 -11.96 3.25 -24.21
N ASN A 62 -10.95 2.89 -23.40
CA ASN A 62 -10.90 1.60 -22.71
C ASN A 62 -12.06 1.41 -21.71
N LEU A 63 -12.52 2.48 -21.08
CA LEU A 63 -13.63 2.45 -20.13
C LEU A 63 -15.01 2.54 -20.81
N SER A 64 -15.10 2.87 -22.11
CA SER A 64 -16.37 3.06 -22.81
C SER A 64 -17.26 1.82 -22.82
N LYS A 65 -16.65 0.63 -22.80
CA LYS A 65 -17.36 -0.66 -22.80
C LYS A 65 -18.12 -0.97 -21.51
N PHE A 66 -17.82 -0.31 -20.41
CA PHE A 66 -18.48 -0.56 -19.13
C PHE A 66 -19.73 0.32 -18.97
N ASN A 67 -20.85 -0.30 -18.59
CA ASN A 67 -22.14 0.38 -18.36
C ASN A 67 -22.78 0.05 -17.01
N GLY A 68 -22.18 -0.82 -16.21
CA GLY A 68 -22.65 -1.13 -14.86
C GLY A 68 -22.30 -0.07 -13.82
N SER A 69 -22.72 -0.31 -12.58
CA SER A 69 -22.43 0.54 -11.42
C SER A 69 -21.48 -0.11 -10.40
N THR A 70 -20.92 -1.29 -10.74
CA THR A 70 -20.04 -2.06 -9.86
C THR A 70 -18.71 -2.33 -10.53
N TYR A 71 -17.63 -1.96 -9.83
CA TYR A 71 -16.26 -2.11 -10.34
C TYR A 71 -15.30 -2.51 -9.23
N ILE A 72 -14.27 -3.28 -9.61
CA ILE A 72 -13.05 -3.47 -8.82
C ILE A 72 -11.84 -3.09 -9.67
N ALA A 73 -10.85 -2.47 -9.04
CA ALA A 73 -9.70 -1.92 -9.74
C ALA A 73 -8.42 -2.02 -8.93
N HIS A 74 -7.28 -1.96 -9.62
CA HIS A 74 -5.96 -2.23 -9.05
C HIS A 74 -4.86 -1.37 -9.65
N THR A 75 -3.92 -0.94 -8.80
CA THR A 75 -2.61 -0.43 -9.20
C THR A 75 -1.53 -1.35 -8.66
N ARG A 76 -0.62 -1.82 -9.52
CA ARG A 76 0.39 -2.82 -9.18
C ARG A 76 1.76 -2.19 -9.01
N TYR A 77 2.43 -2.61 -7.94
CA TYR A 77 3.87 -2.53 -7.79
C TYR A 77 4.44 -3.93 -8.01
N CYS A 78 5.25 -4.11 -9.04
CA CYS A 78 5.84 -5.40 -9.36
C CYS A 78 7.02 -5.67 -8.43
N THR A 79 6.95 -6.76 -7.70
CA THR A 79 7.99 -7.20 -6.75
C THR A 79 8.97 -8.20 -7.35
N ARG A 80 8.64 -8.79 -8.50
CA ARG A 80 9.49 -9.76 -9.21
C ARG A 80 9.81 -9.20 -10.60
N ASN A 81 10.92 -9.62 -11.22
CA ASN A 81 11.36 -9.19 -12.55
C ASN A 81 10.38 -9.53 -13.71
N GLU A 82 9.16 -9.93 -13.39
CA GLU A 82 8.08 -10.33 -14.29
C GLU A 82 7.12 -9.16 -14.64
N ALA A 83 7.56 -7.92 -14.48
CA ALA A 83 6.74 -6.70 -14.69
C ALA A 83 6.06 -6.60 -16.06
N SER A 84 6.52 -7.34 -17.05
CA SER A 84 6.07 -7.25 -18.44
C SER A 84 4.98 -8.26 -18.85
N SER A 85 4.64 -9.23 -18.01
CA SER A 85 3.61 -10.22 -18.36
C SER A 85 2.21 -9.70 -18.06
N ILE A 86 1.41 -9.53 -19.11
CA ILE A 86 -0.03 -9.17 -19.00
C ILE A 86 -0.81 -10.16 -18.13
N ARG A 87 -0.34 -11.40 -18.03
CA ARG A 87 -0.97 -12.45 -17.23
C ARG A 87 -0.87 -12.16 -15.73
N GLU A 88 0.19 -11.48 -15.30
CA GLU A 88 0.42 -11.11 -13.88
C GLU A 88 -0.33 -9.84 -13.46
N ILE A 89 -0.96 -9.13 -14.40
CA ILE A 89 -1.68 -7.89 -14.11
C ILE A 89 -3.07 -8.20 -13.59
N HIS A 90 -3.46 -7.55 -12.49
CA HIS A 90 -4.82 -7.61 -11.97
C HIS A 90 -5.78 -6.76 -12.82
N PRO A 91 -7.09 -7.11 -12.84
CA PRO A 91 -7.75 -8.22 -12.16
C PRO A 91 -7.39 -9.59 -12.73
N HIS A 92 -7.36 -10.61 -11.86
CA HIS A 92 -7.41 -12.01 -12.26
C HIS A 92 -8.86 -12.49 -12.29
N TRP A 93 -9.13 -13.54 -13.08
CA TRP A 93 -10.46 -14.09 -13.17
C TRP A 93 -10.47 -15.61 -13.22
N ALA A 94 -11.58 -16.20 -12.78
CA ALA A 94 -11.81 -17.61 -12.85
C ALA A 94 -13.26 -17.88 -13.29
N GLN A 95 -13.50 -19.02 -13.94
CA GLN A 95 -14.85 -19.48 -14.25
C GLN A 95 -15.36 -20.28 -13.07
N SER A 96 -16.47 -19.84 -12.48
CA SER A 96 -17.12 -20.52 -11.35
C SER A 96 -18.51 -21.04 -11.70
N MET A 97 -19.16 -21.73 -10.76
CA MET A 97 -20.59 -22.10 -10.87
C MET A 97 -21.54 -20.89 -10.74
N LEU A 98 -21.01 -19.73 -10.41
CA LEU A 98 -21.68 -18.43 -10.33
C LEU A 98 -21.20 -17.50 -11.46
N GLY A 99 -20.97 -18.07 -12.64
CA GLY A 99 -20.47 -17.33 -13.78
C GLY A 99 -19.00 -16.94 -13.65
N LYS A 100 -18.58 -15.97 -14.42
CA LYS A 100 -17.23 -15.40 -14.40
C LYS A 100 -17.02 -14.61 -13.11
N MET A 101 -15.86 -14.77 -12.49
CA MET A 101 -15.45 -14.10 -11.26
C MET A 101 -14.18 -13.31 -11.52
N ALA A 102 -14.13 -12.06 -11.09
CA ALA A 102 -12.92 -11.25 -11.11
C ALA A 102 -12.47 -10.88 -9.69
N ILE A 103 -11.15 -10.85 -9.47
CA ILE A 103 -10.54 -10.55 -8.18
C ILE A 103 -9.33 -9.63 -8.34
N VAL A 104 -9.16 -8.73 -7.39
CA VAL A 104 -7.95 -7.93 -7.18
C VAL A 104 -7.48 -8.09 -5.75
N SER A 105 -6.17 -8.06 -5.52
CA SER A 105 -5.62 -8.15 -4.17
C SER A 105 -4.38 -7.27 -3.98
N ASN A 106 -4.22 -6.78 -2.76
CA ASN A 106 -2.98 -6.20 -2.26
C ASN A 106 -2.45 -7.14 -1.20
N GLY A 107 -1.38 -7.88 -1.48
CA GLY A 107 -0.86 -8.83 -0.51
C GLY A 107 0.33 -9.64 -1.00
N ASP A 108 0.74 -10.57 -0.15
CA ASP A 108 1.73 -11.61 -0.45
C ASP A 108 1.39 -12.83 0.40
N LEU A 109 1.18 -13.97 -0.26
CA LEU A 109 0.94 -15.25 0.40
C LEU A 109 2.25 -16.01 0.57
N VAL A 110 2.50 -16.50 1.77
CA VAL A 110 3.74 -17.22 2.09
C VAL A 110 3.71 -18.69 1.66
N ASN A 111 2.52 -19.24 1.37
CA ASN A 111 2.34 -20.66 1.03
C ASN A 111 1.82 -20.90 -0.40
N VAL A 112 2.04 -19.96 -1.33
CA VAL A 112 1.54 -20.01 -2.72
C VAL A 112 1.89 -21.31 -3.42
N GLU A 113 3.14 -21.79 -3.31
CA GLU A 113 3.59 -22.99 -4.03
C GLU A 113 2.86 -24.23 -3.56
N ALA A 114 2.72 -24.41 -2.25
CA ALA A 114 1.95 -25.52 -1.69
C ALA A 114 0.47 -25.49 -2.12
N LEU A 115 -0.14 -24.30 -2.15
CA LEU A 115 -1.52 -24.11 -2.61
C LEU A 115 -1.69 -24.44 -4.09
N ILE A 116 -0.76 -24.06 -4.95
CA ILE A 116 -0.77 -24.40 -6.37
C ILE A 116 -0.72 -25.92 -6.57
N ASP A 117 0.10 -26.63 -5.80
CA ASP A 117 0.20 -28.09 -5.88
C ASP A 117 -1.10 -28.79 -5.41
N GLU A 118 -1.77 -28.25 -4.40
CA GLU A 118 -3.09 -28.72 -3.98
C GLU A 118 -4.18 -28.46 -5.05
N ILE A 119 -4.19 -27.26 -5.63
CA ILE A 119 -5.13 -26.86 -6.69
C ILE A 119 -4.98 -27.78 -7.93
N LYS A 120 -3.74 -28.10 -8.32
CA LYS A 120 -3.46 -29.02 -9.45
C LYS A 120 -4.01 -30.42 -9.23
N LYS A 121 -3.93 -30.95 -7.99
CA LYS A 121 -4.51 -32.26 -7.63
C LYS A 121 -6.02 -32.32 -7.85
N LEU A 122 -6.69 -31.15 -7.82
CA LEU A 122 -8.13 -31.02 -8.09
C LEU A 122 -8.46 -30.73 -9.56
N ASN A 123 -7.48 -30.87 -10.47
CA ASN A 123 -7.61 -30.58 -11.91
C ASN A 123 -8.04 -29.13 -12.22
N VAL A 124 -7.70 -28.19 -11.36
CA VAL A 124 -7.90 -26.75 -11.61
C VAL A 124 -6.59 -26.16 -12.11
N LYS A 125 -6.67 -25.39 -13.21
CA LYS A 125 -5.50 -24.75 -13.82
C LYS A 125 -5.26 -23.37 -13.18
N VAL A 126 -4.03 -23.14 -12.79
CA VAL A 126 -3.46 -21.84 -12.38
C VAL A 126 -2.28 -21.56 -13.31
N TYR A 127 -2.23 -20.38 -13.88
CA TYR A 127 -1.25 -20.02 -14.92
C TYR A 127 -0.08 -19.20 -14.40
N THR A 128 -0.26 -18.55 -13.22
CA THR A 128 0.76 -17.69 -12.61
C THR A 128 0.94 -18.05 -11.14
N LYS A 129 1.96 -17.50 -10.50
CA LYS A 129 2.15 -17.55 -9.04
C LYS A 129 1.53 -16.32 -8.34
N ASN A 130 0.64 -15.60 -9.03
CA ASN A 130 0.01 -14.42 -8.48
C ASN A 130 -1.02 -14.81 -7.40
N ASP A 131 -0.94 -14.15 -6.26
CA ASP A 131 -1.82 -14.43 -5.11
C ASP A 131 -3.30 -14.34 -5.46
N ALA A 132 -3.71 -13.34 -6.24
CA ALA A 132 -5.10 -13.17 -6.62
C ALA A 132 -5.62 -14.32 -7.48
N GLU A 133 -4.81 -14.85 -8.41
CA GLU A 133 -5.20 -16.02 -9.21
C GLU A 133 -5.36 -17.26 -8.33
N VAL A 134 -4.44 -17.47 -7.40
CA VAL A 134 -4.48 -18.59 -6.45
C VAL A 134 -5.71 -18.48 -5.53
N ILE A 135 -5.98 -17.30 -4.99
CA ILE A 135 -7.18 -17.03 -4.16
C ILE A 135 -8.46 -17.28 -4.98
N ALA A 136 -8.53 -16.79 -6.23
CA ALA A 136 -9.68 -17.02 -7.12
C ALA A 136 -9.93 -18.50 -7.37
N ALA A 137 -8.87 -19.28 -7.64
CA ALA A 137 -8.97 -20.72 -7.86
C ALA A 137 -9.48 -21.46 -6.61
N LEU A 138 -8.99 -21.09 -5.42
CA LEU A 138 -9.43 -21.67 -4.15
C LEU A 138 -10.88 -21.34 -3.85
N ILE A 139 -11.29 -20.08 -3.99
CA ILE A 139 -12.71 -19.66 -3.80
C ILE A 139 -13.61 -20.43 -4.77
N ASN A 140 -13.22 -20.58 -6.03
CA ASN A 140 -13.99 -21.37 -7.02
C ASN A 140 -14.14 -22.84 -6.57
N ILE A 141 -13.09 -23.45 -6.05
CA ILE A 141 -13.14 -24.83 -5.50
C ILE A 141 -14.14 -24.89 -4.35
N GLN A 142 -14.09 -23.94 -3.42
CA GLN A 142 -14.98 -23.92 -2.26
C GLN A 142 -16.45 -23.61 -2.65
N ILE A 143 -16.69 -22.75 -3.63
CA ILE A 143 -18.04 -22.50 -4.16
C ILE A 143 -18.68 -23.80 -4.68
N ARG A 144 -17.89 -24.65 -5.35
CA ARG A 144 -18.36 -25.97 -5.82
C ARG A 144 -18.70 -26.91 -4.67
N ARG A 145 -17.92 -26.88 -3.58
CA ARG A 145 -18.09 -27.73 -2.39
C ARG A 145 -19.25 -27.27 -1.52
N ASN A 146 -19.44 -25.96 -1.39
CA ASN A 146 -20.37 -25.33 -0.45
C ASN A 146 -21.75 -24.99 -1.06
N GLY A 147 -22.05 -25.49 -2.26
CA GLY A 147 -23.35 -25.27 -2.91
C GLY A 147 -23.65 -23.78 -3.16
N LYS A 148 -22.66 -23.05 -3.72
CA LYS A 148 -22.77 -21.64 -4.10
C LYS A 148 -22.83 -20.64 -2.92
N LYS A 149 -22.49 -21.02 -1.71
CA LYS A 149 -22.43 -20.12 -0.54
C LYS A 149 -21.12 -19.33 -0.54
N VAL A 150 -21.14 -18.08 -0.99
CA VAL A 150 -19.92 -17.26 -1.23
C VAL A 150 -19.20 -16.92 0.07
N PHE A 151 -19.88 -16.45 1.09
CA PHE A 151 -19.24 -16.11 2.39
C PHE A 151 -18.52 -17.32 3.00
N SER A 152 -19.16 -18.47 3.05
CA SER A 152 -18.54 -19.71 3.55
C SER A 152 -17.34 -20.10 2.69
N SER A 153 -17.42 -19.93 1.37
CA SER A 153 -16.34 -20.29 0.44
C SER A 153 -15.11 -19.35 0.62
N ILE A 154 -15.33 -18.07 0.85
CA ILE A 154 -14.26 -17.13 1.20
C ILE A 154 -13.65 -17.50 2.55
N SER A 155 -14.47 -17.74 3.58
CA SER A 155 -14.01 -18.12 4.91
C SER A 155 -13.17 -19.40 4.91
N GLU A 156 -13.59 -20.42 4.16
CA GLU A 156 -12.84 -21.68 4.02
C GLU A 156 -11.53 -21.48 3.22
N THR A 157 -11.54 -20.60 2.20
CA THR A 157 -10.31 -20.22 1.51
C THR A 157 -9.33 -19.55 2.47
N MET A 158 -9.82 -18.66 3.35
CA MET A 158 -8.99 -18.00 4.37
C MET A 158 -8.38 -18.99 5.38
N ASN A 159 -8.97 -20.19 5.58
CA ASN A 159 -8.35 -21.25 6.39
C ASN A 159 -7.07 -21.82 5.76
N ASN A 160 -6.99 -21.82 4.45
CA ASN A 160 -5.91 -22.46 3.71
C ASN A 160 -4.76 -21.50 3.35
N ILE A 161 -5.09 -20.22 3.14
CA ILE A 161 -4.10 -19.20 2.74
C ILE A 161 -3.41 -18.59 3.96
N ARG A 162 -2.10 -18.39 3.86
CA ARG A 162 -1.27 -17.73 4.88
C ARG A 162 -0.55 -16.55 4.27
N GLY A 163 -0.59 -15.40 4.93
CA GLY A 163 0.03 -14.17 4.45
C GLY A 163 -0.76 -12.93 4.82
N GLY A 164 -0.27 -11.76 4.39
CA GLY A 164 -0.99 -10.51 4.53
C GLY A 164 -1.72 -10.18 3.22
N TYR A 165 -3.04 -10.00 3.23
CA TYR A 165 -3.82 -9.70 2.04
C TYR A 165 -5.07 -8.84 2.33
N ALA A 166 -5.44 -8.06 1.32
CA ALA A 166 -6.73 -7.39 1.22
C ALA A 166 -7.23 -7.57 -0.20
N ALA A 167 -8.41 -8.14 -0.38
CA ALA A 167 -8.92 -8.52 -1.69
C ALA A 167 -10.35 -8.01 -1.93
N LEU A 168 -10.65 -7.73 -3.20
CA LEU A 168 -11.98 -7.38 -3.70
C LEU A 168 -12.36 -8.33 -4.83
N MET A 169 -13.63 -8.71 -4.88
CA MET A 169 -14.14 -9.68 -5.84
C MET A 169 -15.56 -9.30 -6.30
N ILE A 170 -15.85 -9.56 -7.58
CA ILE A 170 -17.18 -9.47 -8.18
C ILE A 170 -17.45 -10.70 -9.06
N MET A 171 -18.73 -11.08 -9.21
CA MET A 171 -19.15 -12.26 -9.97
C MET A 171 -20.42 -11.97 -10.79
N GLU A 172 -20.63 -12.70 -11.91
CA GLU A 172 -21.79 -12.52 -12.79
C GLU A 172 -23.11 -12.88 -12.11
N ASP A 173 -23.22 -14.05 -11.48
CA ASP A 173 -24.47 -14.53 -10.90
C ASP A 173 -24.68 -14.10 -9.43
N ASP A 174 -23.70 -13.48 -8.81
CA ASP A 174 -23.81 -12.84 -7.49
C ASP A 174 -23.28 -11.42 -7.62
N GLN A 175 -24.17 -10.49 -7.89
CA GLN A 175 -23.86 -9.10 -8.25
C GLN A 175 -23.33 -8.25 -7.10
N ARG A 176 -23.03 -8.85 -5.93
CA ARG A 176 -22.42 -8.16 -4.80
C ARG A 176 -20.94 -7.87 -5.07
N LEU A 177 -20.48 -6.78 -4.52
CA LEU A 177 -19.04 -6.52 -4.34
C LEU A 177 -18.61 -7.16 -3.02
N PHE A 178 -17.71 -8.14 -3.11
CA PHE A 178 -17.11 -8.75 -1.92
C PHE A 178 -15.77 -8.11 -1.60
N ALA A 179 -15.53 -7.88 -0.31
CA ALA A 179 -14.28 -7.39 0.23
C ALA A 179 -13.86 -8.23 1.43
N PHE A 180 -12.61 -8.65 1.51
CA PHE A 180 -12.13 -9.42 2.65
C PHE A 180 -10.67 -9.11 2.98
N ARG A 181 -10.35 -9.18 4.27
CA ARG A 181 -9.05 -8.80 4.81
C ARG A 181 -8.44 -9.95 5.61
N ASP A 182 -7.12 -10.09 5.54
CA ASP A 182 -6.39 -11.12 6.27
C ASP A 182 -6.69 -11.09 7.80
N PRO A 183 -6.63 -12.25 8.49
CA PRO A 183 -7.01 -12.36 9.90
C PRO A 183 -6.12 -11.59 10.87
N TRP A 184 -4.95 -11.09 10.43
CA TRP A 184 -4.05 -10.25 11.23
C TRP A 184 -4.15 -8.77 10.86
N GLY A 185 -4.92 -8.47 9.80
CA GLY A 185 -5.12 -7.12 9.31
C GLY A 185 -3.86 -6.46 8.77
N ILE A 186 -2.89 -7.25 8.27
CA ILE A 186 -1.59 -6.74 7.83
C ILE A 186 -1.75 -5.75 6.68
N ARG A 187 -2.63 -6.06 5.70
CA ARG A 187 -2.90 -5.15 4.60
C ARG A 187 -4.06 -4.21 4.90
N PRO A 188 -3.93 -2.92 4.59
CA PRO A 188 -4.99 -1.95 4.84
C PRO A 188 -6.16 -2.16 3.88
N LEU A 189 -7.37 -2.02 4.41
CA LEU A 189 -8.62 -1.97 3.66
C LEU A 189 -9.64 -1.15 4.42
N HIS A 190 -10.31 -0.25 3.73
CA HIS A 190 -11.31 0.65 4.29
C HIS A 190 -12.58 0.58 3.45
N ILE A 191 -13.74 0.77 4.10
CA ILE A 191 -15.03 0.93 3.47
C ILE A 191 -15.55 2.33 3.75
N GLY A 192 -16.08 2.99 2.72
CA GLY A 192 -16.70 4.30 2.79
C GLY A 192 -18.13 4.25 2.27
N GLU A 193 -19.05 4.83 3.03
CA GLU A 193 -20.47 4.95 2.71
C GLU A 193 -20.77 6.39 2.32
N PHE A 194 -21.12 6.61 1.07
CA PHE A 194 -21.38 7.92 0.49
C PHE A 194 -22.88 8.15 0.31
N ASN A 195 -23.30 9.38 0.54
CA ASN A 195 -24.54 9.92 0.03
C ASN A 195 -24.17 11.01 -1.00
N ILE A 196 -24.49 10.77 -2.25
CA ILE A 196 -24.21 11.68 -3.37
C ILE A 196 -25.55 12.16 -3.90
N ASN A 197 -25.96 13.38 -3.50
CA ASN A 197 -27.20 14.00 -3.92
C ASN A 197 -28.47 13.16 -3.61
N GLY A 198 -28.42 12.37 -2.54
CA GLY A 198 -29.51 11.45 -2.14
C GLY A 198 -29.26 9.98 -2.51
N ASP A 199 -28.42 9.72 -3.48
CA ASP A 199 -28.09 8.36 -3.90
C ASP A 199 -26.99 7.74 -3.04
N LYS A 200 -27.18 6.48 -2.65
CA LYS A 200 -26.20 5.71 -1.88
C LYS A 200 -25.10 5.18 -2.79
N CYS A 201 -23.86 5.29 -2.38
CA CYS A 201 -22.69 4.73 -3.06
C CYS A 201 -21.74 4.14 -2.03
N ILE A 202 -21.30 2.91 -2.21
CA ILE A 202 -20.31 2.29 -1.33
C ILE A 202 -18.99 2.13 -2.08
N ALA A 203 -17.91 2.55 -1.43
CA ALA A 203 -16.56 2.37 -1.95
C ALA A 203 -15.69 1.61 -0.95
N VAL A 204 -14.80 0.77 -1.48
CA VAL A 204 -13.79 0.03 -0.70
C VAL A 204 -12.42 0.35 -1.26
N ALA A 205 -11.46 0.71 -0.41
CA ALA A 205 -10.13 1.12 -0.87
C ALA A 205 -9.02 0.73 0.11
N SER A 206 -7.80 0.61 -0.40
CA SER A 206 -6.62 0.42 0.44
C SER A 206 -6.37 1.58 1.39
N GLU A 207 -6.71 2.81 0.98
CA GLU A 207 -6.49 4.03 1.77
C GLU A 207 -7.66 5.00 1.69
N THR A 208 -7.83 5.80 2.75
CA THR A 208 -8.94 6.76 2.84
C THR A 208 -8.80 7.96 1.91
N CYS A 209 -7.60 8.30 1.45
CA CYS A 209 -7.39 9.34 0.44
C CYS A 209 -8.16 9.08 -0.87
N ALA A 210 -8.53 7.83 -1.13
CA ALA A 210 -9.40 7.44 -2.24
C ALA A 210 -10.81 8.02 -2.10
N PHE A 211 -11.32 8.08 -0.88
CA PHE A 211 -12.66 8.60 -0.57
C PHE A 211 -12.75 10.11 -0.73
N ASP A 212 -11.71 10.81 -0.28
CA ASP A 212 -11.61 12.28 -0.50
C ASP A 212 -11.65 12.61 -2.00
N MET A 213 -11.07 11.76 -2.85
CA MET A 213 -11.09 11.98 -4.30
C MET A 213 -12.47 11.81 -4.91
N ILE A 214 -13.30 10.89 -4.41
CA ILE A 214 -14.71 10.76 -4.83
C ILE A 214 -15.47 12.03 -4.47
N GLN A 215 -15.33 12.53 -3.24
CA GLN A 215 -15.99 13.75 -2.79
C GLN A 215 -15.55 14.97 -3.62
N ARG A 216 -14.25 15.18 -3.77
CA ARG A 216 -13.68 16.32 -4.52
C ARG A 216 -14.08 16.29 -5.98
N TYR A 217 -14.10 15.12 -6.61
CA TYR A 217 -14.54 14.97 -7.99
C TYR A 217 -15.99 15.41 -8.16
N ASN A 218 -16.89 14.91 -7.31
CA ASN A 218 -18.31 15.28 -7.36
C ASN A 218 -18.49 16.78 -7.19
N LEU A 219 -17.89 17.39 -6.16
CA LEU A 219 -18.00 18.84 -5.91
C LEU A 219 -17.39 19.67 -7.05
N SER A 220 -16.34 19.19 -7.69
CA SER A 220 -15.71 19.88 -8.82
C SER A 220 -16.51 19.79 -10.12
N ARG A 221 -17.14 18.64 -10.37
CA ARG A 221 -17.89 18.37 -11.60
C ARG A 221 -19.33 18.83 -11.52
N TYR A 222 -19.91 18.75 -10.32
CA TYR A 222 -21.29 19.04 -10.01
C TYR A 222 -21.37 19.89 -8.74
N PRO A 223 -21.14 21.23 -8.84
CA PRO A 223 -21.04 22.11 -7.65
C PRO A 223 -22.27 22.11 -6.75
N ASP A 224 -23.45 21.84 -7.33
CA ASP A 224 -24.74 21.83 -6.60
C ASP A 224 -24.99 20.47 -5.89
N HIS A 225 -24.16 19.45 -6.12
CA HIS A 225 -24.32 18.17 -5.46
C HIS A 225 -23.95 18.27 -3.98
N LYS A 226 -24.80 17.71 -3.13
CA LYS A 226 -24.50 17.47 -1.72
C LYS A 226 -23.80 16.10 -1.59
N VAL A 227 -22.56 16.11 -1.12
CA VAL A 227 -21.78 14.88 -0.93
C VAL A 227 -21.34 14.79 0.53
N SER A 228 -21.75 13.73 1.18
CA SER A 228 -21.25 13.36 2.51
C SER A 228 -20.78 11.91 2.50
N TYR A 229 -19.83 11.56 3.33
CA TYR A 229 -19.43 10.19 3.53
C TYR A 229 -18.94 9.91 4.95
N THR A 230 -19.09 8.67 5.36
CA THR A 230 -18.45 8.09 6.55
C THR A 230 -17.56 6.94 6.13
N HIS A 231 -16.56 6.62 6.92
CA HIS A 231 -15.69 5.49 6.60
C HIS A 231 -15.24 4.75 7.87
N ARG A 232 -14.87 3.49 7.69
CA ARG A 232 -14.20 2.68 8.70
C ARG A 232 -13.18 1.74 8.07
N SER A 233 -12.25 1.26 8.87
CA SER A 233 -11.42 0.14 8.46
C SER A 233 -12.25 -1.15 8.38
N VAL A 234 -12.00 -1.98 7.37
CA VAL A 234 -12.43 -3.39 7.37
C VAL A 234 -11.64 -4.11 8.45
N LYS A 235 -12.33 -4.81 9.35
CA LYS A 235 -11.68 -5.48 10.48
C LYS A 235 -10.82 -6.67 10.01
N PRO A 236 -9.80 -7.05 10.77
CA PRO A 236 -9.04 -8.28 10.50
C PRO A 236 -9.95 -9.50 10.44
N GLY A 237 -9.86 -10.27 9.36
CA GLY A 237 -10.70 -11.44 9.15
C GLY A 237 -12.15 -11.14 8.76
N GLU A 238 -12.53 -9.88 8.57
CA GLU A 238 -13.86 -9.50 8.09
C GLU A 238 -14.01 -9.81 6.60
N ILE A 239 -15.17 -10.38 6.25
CA ILE A 239 -15.66 -10.63 4.91
C ILE A 239 -16.93 -9.80 4.75
N ILE A 240 -16.96 -8.94 3.76
CA ILE A 240 -18.07 -8.02 3.47
C ILE A 240 -18.66 -8.37 2.11
N GLY A 241 -19.99 -8.44 2.01
CA GLY A 241 -20.73 -8.46 0.77
C GLY A 241 -21.62 -7.23 0.68
N ILE A 242 -21.57 -6.50 -0.43
CA ILE A 242 -22.30 -5.25 -0.64
C ILE A 242 -23.16 -5.42 -1.88
N ASP A 243 -24.47 -5.24 -1.74
CA ASP A 243 -25.40 -5.32 -2.87
C ASP A 243 -25.54 -3.98 -3.61
N ALA A 244 -26.29 -3.99 -4.72
CA ALA A 244 -26.51 -2.79 -5.54
C ALA A 244 -27.30 -1.66 -4.82
N ASN A 245 -28.05 -1.99 -3.77
CA ASN A 245 -28.76 -1.02 -2.93
C ASN A 245 -27.85 -0.42 -1.85
N GLY A 246 -26.59 -0.89 -1.76
CA GLY A 246 -25.64 -0.50 -0.73
C GLY A 246 -25.91 -1.14 0.62
N GLU A 247 -26.65 -2.25 0.69
CA GLU A 247 -26.81 -3.03 1.91
C GLU A 247 -25.53 -3.84 2.15
N ILE A 248 -25.04 -3.79 3.39
CA ILE A 248 -23.77 -4.39 3.78
C ILE A 248 -24.03 -5.59 4.69
N GLU A 249 -23.63 -6.76 4.22
CA GLU A 249 -23.57 -7.99 5.00
C GLU A 249 -22.12 -8.26 5.43
N SER A 250 -21.89 -8.62 6.69
CA SER A 250 -20.56 -8.94 7.22
C SER A 250 -20.53 -10.31 7.88
N ALA A 251 -19.45 -11.06 7.62
CA ALA A 251 -19.08 -12.27 8.35
C ALA A 251 -17.63 -12.19 8.78
N TYR A 252 -17.22 -13.05 9.71
CA TYR A 252 -15.86 -13.07 10.21
C TYR A 252 -15.23 -14.46 10.03
N TYR A 253 -13.97 -14.45 9.65
CA TYR A 253 -13.16 -15.66 9.62
C TYR A 253 -13.17 -16.37 10.98
N LYS A 254 -13.69 -17.61 11.01
CA LYS A 254 -13.87 -18.41 12.23
C LYS A 254 -14.66 -17.69 13.35
N ASP A 255 -15.55 -16.76 12.97
CA ASP A 255 -16.34 -15.95 13.90
C ASP A 255 -15.51 -15.20 14.97
N ILE A 256 -14.23 -14.94 14.67
CA ILE A 256 -13.30 -14.25 15.59
C ILE A 256 -13.13 -12.81 15.14
N ILE A 257 -13.53 -11.88 16.00
CA ILE A 257 -13.27 -10.45 15.83
C ILE A 257 -11.94 -10.14 16.52
N ARG A 258 -11.01 -9.53 15.76
CA ARG A 258 -9.70 -9.11 16.26
C ARG A 258 -9.57 -7.60 16.19
N ASP A 259 -8.94 -7.02 17.21
CA ASP A 259 -8.59 -5.60 17.22
C ASP A 259 -7.09 -5.47 16.88
N LYS A 260 -6.77 -5.52 15.60
CA LYS A 260 -5.44 -5.28 15.06
C LYS A 260 -5.51 -4.12 14.06
N ILE A 261 -4.44 -3.35 13.93
CA ILE A 261 -4.39 -2.20 13.02
C ILE A 261 -3.72 -2.59 11.71
N GLY A 262 -2.62 -3.34 11.77
CA GLY A 262 -1.94 -3.84 10.58
C GLY A 262 -0.43 -3.65 10.58
N CYS A 263 0.15 -3.48 9.41
CA CYS A 263 1.58 -3.28 9.23
C CYS A 263 2.02 -1.91 9.75
N VAL A 264 3.01 -1.86 10.65
CA VAL A 264 3.55 -0.60 11.18
C VAL A 264 4.20 0.25 10.08
N PHE A 265 4.70 -0.37 9.01
CA PHE A 265 5.35 0.33 7.90
C PHE A 265 4.37 1.16 7.05
N GLU A 266 3.06 0.88 7.14
CA GLU A 266 2.02 1.78 6.61
C GLU A 266 2.07 3.14 7.32
N SER A 267 2.28 3.15 8.64
CA SER A 267 2.41 4.38 9.43
C SER A 267 3.71 5.12 9.10
N ILE A 268 4.80 4.40 8.83
CA ILE A 268 6.12 4.98 8.56
C ILE A 268 6.19 5.57 7.14
N TYR A 269 5.81 4.79 6.12
CA TYR A 269 6.12 5.11 4.73
C TYR A 269 4.97 4.94 3.74
N PHE A 270 4.29 3.75 3.71
CA PHE A 270 3.47 3.38 2.55
C PHE A 270 2.23 4.24 2.36
N SER A 271 1.49 4.53 3.44
CA SER A 271 0.27 5.32 3.34
C SER A 271 0.57 6.78 3.03
N ARG A 272 -0.28 7.39 2.23
CA ARG A 272 -0.18 8.83 1.93
C ARG A 272 -0.37 9.66 3.20
N PRO A 273 0.32 10.81 3.31
CA PRO A 273 0.20 11.68 4.49
C PRO A 273 -1.24 12.14 4.79
N ASP A 274 -2.08 12.28 3.76
CA ASP A 274 -3.48 12.69 3.85
C ASP A 274 -4.44 11.52 4.10
N SER A 275 -3.97 10.28 4.08
CA SER A 275 -4.77 9.12 4.52
C SER A 275 -4.88 9.08 6.03
N MET A 276 -5.98 8.48 6.53
CA MET A 276 -6.31 8.44 7.95
C MET A 276 -6.06 7.06 8.55
N GLN A 277 -5.47 7.04 9.74
CA GLN A 277 -5.44 5.88 10.61
C GLN A 277 -6.31 6.18 11.85
N LYS A 278 -7.40 5.45 12.02
CA LYS A 278 -8.45 5.83 12.97
C LYS A 278 -8.96 7.25 12.65
N GLN A 279 -8.72 8.22 13.53
CA GLN A 279 -9.21 9.61 13.38
C GLN A 279 -8.07 10.62 13.12
N GLU A 280 -6.86 10.13 12.77
CA GLU A 280 -5.69 10.99 12.61
C GLU A 280 -5.00 10.71 11.27
N SER A 281 -4.53 11.77 10.59
CA SER A 281 -3.78 11.63 9.36
C SER A 281 -2.36 11.11 9.61
N PHE A 282 -1.82 10.38 8.65
CA PHE A 282 -0.41 9.96 8.70
C PHE A 282 0.55 11.14 8.70
N GLN A 283 0.15 12.31 8.20
CA GLN A 283 0.93 13.55 8.31
C GLN A 283 1.22 13.88 9.78
N VAL A 284 0.17 13.96 10.61
CA VAL A 284 0.30 14.32 12.02
C VAL A 284 1.06 13.26 12.81
N LEU A 285 0.80 11.97 12.49
CA LEU A 285 1.51 10.86 13.11
C LEU A 285 3.02 10.94 12.83
N ARG A 286 3.41 11.15 11.57
CA ARG A 286 4.83 11.26 11.17
C ARG A 286 5.50 12.53 11.69
N GLU A 287 4.77 13.64 11.85
CA GLU A 287 5.32 14.82 12.55
C GLU A 287 5.68 14.47 14.00
N ARG A 288 4.85 13.70 14.71
CA ARG A 288 5.19 13.22 16.06
C ARG A 288 6.41 12.30 16.07
N MET A 289 6.57 11.44 15.05
CA MET A 289 7.79 10.62 14.93
C MET A 289 9.03 11.50 14.85
N GLY A 290 8.97 12.61 14.12
CA GLY A 290 10.04 13.61 14.07
C GLY A 290 10.30 14.30 15.43
N MET A 291 9.24 14.62 16.18
CA MET A 291 9.37 15.19 17.52
C MET A 291 10.01 14.20 18.52
N GLU A 292 9.60 12.92 18.47
CA GLU A 292 10.23 11.88 19.32
C GLU A 292 11.68 11.63 18.92
N LEU A 293 11.99 11.68 17.63
CA LEU A 293 13.36 11.55 17.11
C LEU A 293 14.27 12.66 17.64
N PHE A 294 13.78 13.92 17.72
CA PHE A 294 14.53 15.01 18.36
C PHE A 294 14.77 14.74 19.84
N LYS A 295 13.78 14.25 20.59
CA LYS A 295 13.95 13.94 22.03
C LYS A 295 15.01 12.87 22.28
N GLU A 296 15.07 11.83 21.43
CA GLU A 296 16.05 10.75 21.57
C GLU A 296 17.43 11.11 21.02
N SER A 297 17.49 12.00 20.03
CA SER A 297 18.73 12.35 19.34
C SER A 297 18.78 13.87 19.04
N PRO A 298 18.84 14.73 20.08
CA PRO A 298 18.95 16.16 19.89
C PRO A 298 20.25 16.55 19.18
N MET A 299 20.20 17.61 18.37
CA MET A 299 21.31 18.06 17.55
C MET A 299 21.27 19.58 17.40
N ASP A 300 22.44 20.21 17.37
CA ASP A 300 22.61 21.59 16.98
C ASP A 300 23.22 21.66 15.58
N VAL A 301 22.44 22.13 14.62
CA VAL A 301 22.78 22.27 13.21
C VAL A 301 22.18 23.56 12.63
N ASP A 302 22.60 23.95 11.45
CA ASP A 302 22.15 25.22 10.86
C ASP A 302 20.75 25.12 10.25
N ILE A 303 20.38 23.97 9.66
CA ILE A 303 19.07 23.72 9.06
C ILE A 303 18.65 22.24 9.17
N VAL A 304 17.34 22.04 9.25
CA VAL A 304 16.69 20.76 9.03
C VAL A 304 16.18 20.70 7.61
N THR A 305 16.42 19.62 6.89
CA THR A 305 15.87 19.35 5.57
C THR A 305 15.36 17.92 5.49
N ALA A 306 14.65 17.58 4.42
CA ALA A 306 14.05 16.27 4.24
C ALA A 306 14.42 15.64 2.91
N VAL A 307 14.48 14.32 2.87
CA VAL A 307 14.40 13.57 1.62
C VAL A 307 12.95 13.58 1.13
N PRO A 308 12.67 14.15 -0.06
CA PRO A 308 11.31 14.15 -0.62
C PRO A 308 10.87 12.73 -1.00
N LYS A 309 9.60 12.33 -0.81
CA LYS A 309 8.51 13.02 -0.12
C LYS A 309 8.32 12.45 1.29
N GLY A 310 8.89 11.26 1.55
CA GLY A 310 8.64 10.47 2.76
C GLY A 310 9.15 11.14 4.04
N GLY A 311 10.34 11.73 3.99
CA GLY A 311 10.96 12.38 5.14
C GLY A 311 10.33 13.71 5.58
N ILE A 312 9.54 14.38 4.71
CA ILE A 312 9.04 15.74 4.95
C ILE A 312 8.25 15.86 6.26
N PRO A 313 7.23 15.02 6.55
CA PRO A 313 6.45 15.19 7.78
C PRO A 313 7.32 15.11 9.05
N SER A 314 8.21 14.13 9.10
CA SER A 314 9.10 13.95 10.26
C SER A 314 10.15 15.05 10.38
N ALA A 315 10.66 15.58 9.27
CA ALA A 315 11.55 16.74 9.29
C ALA A 315 10.85 17.98 9.85
N VAL A 316 9.60 18.22 9.45
CA VAL A 316 8.77 19.30 10.02
C VAL A 316 8.56 19.09 11.52
N GLY A 317 8.28 17.88 11.95
CA GLY A 317 8.15 17.54 13.38
C GLY A 317 9.44 17.77 14.16
N PHE A 318 10.57 17.34 13.61
CA PHE A 318 11.90 17.56 14.21
C PHE A 318 12.22 19.06 14.33
N ALA A 319 12.00 19.84 13.26
CA ALA A 319 12.21 21.28 13.24
C ALA A 319 11.33 22.02 14.27
N LYS A 320 10.05 21.65 14.38
CA LYS A 320 9.12 22.19 15.39
C LYS A 320 9.61 21.93 16.83
N ALA A 321 10.15 20.74 17.10
CA ALA A 321 10.59 20.36 18.44
C ALA A 321 11.93 20.97 18.80
N SER A 322 12.86 21.13 17.84
CA SER A 322 14.20 21.65 18.04
C SER A 322 14.30 23.17 17.99
N GLY A 323 13.36 23.84 17.32
CA GLY A 323 13.46 25.26 17.00
C GLY A 323 14.43 25.59 15.84
N ILE A 324 15.07 24.57 15.25
CA ILE A 324 15.96 24.73 14.09
C ILE A 324 15.13 24.97 12.84
N PRO A 325 15.50 25.95 11.97
CA PRO A 325 14.71 26.26 10.77
C PRO A 325 14.68 25.09 9.79
N TYR A 326 13.48 24.78 9.27
CA TYR A 326 13.30 23.87 8.16
C TYR A 326 13.56 24.59 6.84
N SER A 327 14.36 24.01 5.95
CA SER A 327 14.62 24.53 4.60
C SER A 327 14.57 23.39 3.58
N ILE A 328 14.02 23.66 2.41
CA ILE A 328 14.08 22.73 1.28
C ILE A 328 15.48 22.83 0.68
N ALA A 329 16.29 21.79 0.85
CA ALA A 329 17.62 21.68 0.26
C ALA A 329 17.70 20.60 -0.83
N ILE A 330 16.71 19.72 -0.90
CA ILE A 330 16.64 18.56 -1.77
C ILE A 330 15.32 18.61 -2.54
N LEU A 331 15.39 18.56 -3.86
CA LEU A 331 14.23 18.48 -4.75
C LEU A 331 14.19 17.12 -5.44
N GLU A 332 13.00 16.52 -5.57
CA GLU A 332 12.80 15.34 -6.41
C GLU A 332 12.70 15.74 -7.88
N GLU A 333 13.47 15.08 -8.75
CA GLU A 333 13.38 15.28 -10.21
C GLU A 333 12.11 14.62 -10.75
N PRO A 334 11.15 15.41 -11.31
CA PRO A 334 9.85 14.87 -11.72
C PRO A 334 9.92 13.82 -12.83
N THR A 335 10.94 13.91 -13.70
CA THR A 335 11.07 13.04 -14.88
C THR A 335 11.60 11.65 -14.56
N THR A 336 12.32 11.48 -13.45
CA THR A 336 12.89 10.17 -13.07
C THR A 336 11.88 9.20 -12.50
N GLY A 337 10.73 9.67 -12.02
CA GLY A 337 9.66 8.82 -11.46
C GLY A 337 9.00 7.85 -12.45
N GLY A 338 9.24 8.00 -13.77
CA GLY A 338 8.75 7.11 -14.84
C GLY A 338 9.80 6.16 -15.41
N LEU A 339 11.08 6.37 -15.13
CA LEU A 339 12.17 5.63 -15.79
C LEU A 339 12.48 4.26 -15.15
N ARG A 340 12.00 3.99 -13.92
CA ARG A 340 12.20 2.69 -13.26
C ARG A 340 11.64 1.50 -14.02
N SER A 341 10.62 1.71 -14.85
CA SER A 341 9.94 0.64 -15.60
C SER A 341 10.75 0.11 -16.79
N PHE A 342 11.80 0.81 -17.22
CA PHE A 342 12.53 0.51 -18.47
C PHE A 342 13.99 0.09 -18.28
N THR A 343 14.50 0.08 -17.05
CA THR A 343 15.91 -0.22 -16.78
C THR A 343 16.11 -1.63 -16.27
N THR A 344 16.78 -2.45 -17.08
CA THR A 344 17.08 -3.86 -16.78
C THR A 344 18.46 -4.07 -16.15
N ASN A 345 19.37 -3.09 -16.20
CA ASN A 345 20.75 -3.21 -15.76
C ASN A 345 21.02 -2.46 -14.43
N ASP A 346 21.91 -3.00 -13.60
CA ASP A 346 22.28 -2.39 -12.32
C ASP A 346 22.99 -1.04 -12.48
N ASN A 347 23.75 -0.83 -13.58
CA ASN A 347 24.38 0.44 -13.91
C ASN A 347 23.35 1.55 -14.20
N ASP A 348 22.27 1.22 -14.89
CA ASP A 348 21.19 2.18 -15.19
C ASP A 348 20.39 2.53 -13.93
N ARG A 349 20.20 1.57 -13.01
CA ARG A 349 19.59 1.81 -11.71
C ARG A 349 20.41 2.76 -10.86
N GLN A 350 21.74 2.64 -10.90
CA GLN A 350 22.66 3.51 -10.19
C GLN A 350 22.67 4.94 -10.78
N ALA A 351 22.66 5.07 -12.10
CA ALA A 351 22.54 6.35 -12.78
C ALA A 351 21.21 7.06 -12.47
N LEU A 352 20.09 6.33 -12.49
CA LEU A 352 18.77 6.87 -12.14
C LEU A 352 18.68 7.27 -10.67
N ALA A 353 19.28 6.51 -9.76
CA ALA A 353 19.32 6.88 -8.35
C ALA A 353 20.11 8.18 -8.14
N THR A 354 21.16 8.41 -8.93
CA THR A 354 21.94 9.66 -8.90
C THR A 354 21.14 10.86 -9.41
N MET A 355 20.27 10.67 -10.40
CA MET A 355 19.46 11.72 -11.00
C MET A 355 18.14 11.99 -10.22
N LYS A 356 17.82 11.17 -9.22
CA LYS A 356 16.55 11.27 -8.52
C LYS A 356 16.37 12.57 -7.74
N TYR A 357 17.46 13.13 -7.23
CA TYR A 357 17.43 14.32 -6.38
C TYR A 357 18.37 15.41 -6.88
N ASN A 358 17.84 16.63 -6.96
CA ASN A 358 18.59 17.84 -7.19
C ASN A 358 18.87 18.53 -5.85
N ILE A 359 20.12 18.95 -5.65
CA ILE A 359 20.56 19.65 -4.44
C ILE A 359 20.57 21.15 -4.71
N LEU A 360 19.95 21.93 -3.83
CA LEU A 360 19.98 23.39 -3.89
C LEU A 360 21.29 23.91 -3.27
N TYR A 361 22.27 24.19 -4.12
CA TYR A 361 23.62 24.57 -3.75
C TYR A 361 23.67 25.75 -2.75
N ASP A 362 22.89 26.81 -3.03
CA ASP A 362 22.88 28.02 -2.21
C ASP A 362 22.30 27.79 -0.79
N VAL A 363 21.50 26.75 -0.62
CA VAL A 363 20.94 26.36 0.68
C VAL A 363 21.92 25.51 1.46
N VAL A 364 22.74 24.69 0.77
CA VAL A 364 23.57 23.62 1.35
C VAL A 364 24.97 24.10 1.67
N LYS A 365 25.58 24.95 0.83
CA LYS A 365 27.00 25.33 0.90
C LYS A 365 27.40 25.91 2.26
N GLY A 366 28.38 25.30 2.88
CA GLY A 366 28.96 25.72 4.15
C GLY A 366 28.10 25.47 5.40
N LYS A 367 26.93 24.78 5.24
CA LYS A 367 25.98 24.52 6.31
C LYS A 367 26.16 23.13 6.93
N ARG A 368 25.87 23.04 8.22
CA ARG A 368 25.64 21.78 8.94
C ARG A 368 24.19 21.38 8.74
N LEU A 369 23.97 20.26 8.09
CA LEU A 369 22.64 19.80 7.68
C LEU A 369 22.17 18.67 8.57
N LEU A 370 20.94 18.75 9.05
CA LEU A 370 20.18 17.58 9.51
C LEU A 370 19.23 17.17 8.42
N VAL A 371 19.44 15.98 7.87
CA VAL A 371 18.63 15.39 6.79
C VAL A 371 17.74 14.30 7.38
N VAL A 372 16.43 14.43 7.23
CA VAL A 372 15.47 13.42 7.67
C VAL A 372 14.99 12.63 6.46
N ASP A 373 15.15 11.30 6.51
CA ASP A 373 14.52 10.35 5.57
C ASP A 373 13.53 9.48 6.35
N ASP A 374 12.53 8.92 5.70
CA ASP A 374 11.52 8.08 6.37
C ASP A 374 12.09 6.75 6.88
N SER A 375 12.95 6.12 6.12
CA SER A 375 13.54 4.82 6.41
C SER A 375 14.79 4.56 5.56
N ILE A 376 15.71 3.72 6.04
CA ILE A 376 16.83 3.20 5.23
C ILE A 376 16.72 1.69 5.19
N VAL A 377 16.50 1.14 3.97
CA VAL A 377 16.36 -0.31 3.76
C VAL A 377 17.66 -0.92 3.21
N ARG A 378 18.09 -0.49 2.01
CA ARG A 378 19.31 -0.99 1.34
C ARG A 378 20.48 0.02 1.36
N GLY A 379 20.24 1.26 1.73
CA GLY A 379 21.25 2.31 1.86
C GLY A 379 21.75 2.93 0.56
N THR A 380 21.46 2.35 -0.62
CA THR A 380 22.01 2.84 -1.90
C THR A 380 21.64 4.30 -2.18
N THR A 381 20.36 4.65 -2.03
CA THR A 381 19.87 6.03 -2.25
C THR A 381 20.46 6.99 -1.23
N ALA A 382 20.51 6.61 0.05
CA ALA A 382 21.03 7.45 1.12
C ALA A 382 22.53 7.76 0.91
N ARG A 383 23.35 6.76 0.54
CA ARG A 383 24.77 6.93 0.25
C ARG A 383 25.02 7.90 -0.90
N LEU A 384 24.28 7.77 -2.01
CA LEU A 384 24.39 8.69 -3.14
C LEU A 384 23.97 10.11 -2.78
N LEU A 385 22.90 10.25 -2.02
CA LEU A 385 22.42 11.54 -1.53
C LEU A 385 23.45 12.23 -0.64
N VAL A 386 24.00 11.53 0.33
CA VAL A 386 25.05 12.06 1.24
C VAL A 386 26.26 12.53 0.43
N LYS A 387 26.75 11.72 -0.51
CA LYS A 387 27.84 12.10 -1.41
C LYS A 387 27.52 13.38 -2.18
N ASN A 388 26.31 13.52 -2.71
CA ASN A 388 25.89 14.70 -3.47
C ASN A 388 25.79 15.96 -2.57
N LEU A 389 25.35 15.82 -1.33
CA LEU A 389 25.28 16.92 -0.36
C LEU A 389 26.67 17.45 -0.02
N PHE A 390 27.65 16.57 0.23
CA PHE A 390 29.04 16.99 0.43
C PHE A 390 29.65 17.61 -0.83
N ALA A 391 29.37 17.06 -2.01
CA ALA A 391 29.81 17.63 -3.28
C ALA A 391 29.20 19.03 -3.53
N ALA A 392 27.97 19.29 -3.03
CA ALA A 392 27.35 20.61 -3.05
C ALA A 392 27.91 21.57 -1.97
N GLY A 393 28.90 21.14 -1.19
CA GLY A 393 29.61 21.97 -0.22
C GLY A 393 28.99 21.99 1.18
N ALA A 394 28.20 20.98 1.57
CA ALA A 394 27.77 20.82 2.95
C ALA A 394 28.99 20.67 3.87
N LYS A 395 28.97 21.33 5.03
CA LYS A 395 30.02 21.21 6.03
C LYS A 395 29.89 19.92 6.82
N GLU A 396 28.68 19.58 7.20
CA GLU A 396 28.31 18.37 7.91
C GLU A 396 26.98 17.85 7.40
N VAL A 397 26.81 16.51 7.37
CA VAL A 397 25.57 15.85 7.00
C VAL A 397 25.20 14.84 8.07
N HIS A 398 24.15 15.13 8.83
CA HIS A 398 23.62 14.29 9.89
C HIS A 398 22.33 13.67 9.45
N LEU A 399 22.26 12.34 9.38
CA LEU A 399 21.03 11.63 9.06
C LEU A 399 20.22 11.29 10.32
N ARG A 400 18.91 11.51 10.26
CA ARG A 400 17.96 11.18 11.31
C ARG A 400 16.78 10.45 10.71
N ILE A 401 16.53 9.23 11.18
CA ILE A 401 15.56 8.31 10.60
C ILE A 401 14.45 8.03 11.61
N PRO A 402 13.19 8.47 11.35
CA PRO A 402 12.05 8.28 12.24
C PRO A 402 11.51 6.85 12.27
N CYS A 403 12.17 5.93 11.60
CA CYS A 403 11.93 4.50 11.61
C CYS A 403 13.06 3.82 12.39
N PRO A 404 12.80 2.81 13.24
CA PRO A 404 13.85 1.93 13.75
C PRO A 404 14.62 1.23 12.62
N PRO A 405 15.84 0.71 12.87
CA PRO A 405 16.60 -0.02 11.87
C PRO A 405 15.78 -1.16 11.24
N TYR A 406 15.68 -1.16 9.90
CA TYR A 406 14.99 -2.22 9.13
C TYR A 406 15.93 -3.42 8.98
N SER A 407 15.89 -4.37 9.92
CA SER A 407 16.93 -5.41 10.07
C SER A 407 16.50 -6.81 9.66
N TYR A 408 15.20 -7.07 9.49
CA TYR A 408 14.67 -8.39 9.24
C TYR A 408 13.81 -8.47 7.98
N SER A 409 13.70 -9.67 7.43
CA SER A 409 12.90 -9.94 6.22
C SER A 409 11.41 -9.66 6.46
N CYS A 410 10.73 -9.26 5.40
CA CYS A 410 9.27 -9.19 5.37
C CYS A 410 8.71 -10.27 4.43
N PHE A 411 7.72 -11.02 4.90
CA PHE A 411 7.06 -12.08 4.13
C PHE A 411 5.62 -11.71 3.74
N TYR A 412 5.15 -10.50 4.09
CA TYR A 412 3.75 -10.09 3.96
C TYR A 412 3.54 -8.96 2.94
N GLY A 413 4.47 -8.82 1.96
CA GLY A 413 4.31 -7.95 0.80
C GLY A 413 5.24 -6.73 0.72
N ILE A 414 6.32 -6.66 1.53
CA ILE A 414 7.49 -5.84 1.25
C ILE A 414 8.56 -6.77 0.65
N GLU A 415 9.14 -6.37 -0.49
CA GLU A 415 10.14 -7.20 -1.19
C GLU A 415 11.52 -7.10 -0.51
N THR A 416 11.63 -7.71 0.66
CA THR A 416 12.85 -7.75 1.47
C THR A 416 13.05 -9.15 2.06
N ARG A 417 12.83 -10.20 1.24
CA ARG A 417 12.92 -11.60 1.69
C ARG A 417 14.35 -12.03 2.02
N ASP A 418 15.36 -11.48 1.32
CA ASP A 418 16.76 -11.75 1.61
C ASP A 418 17.32 -10.69 2.58
N PRO A 419 17.58 -11.06 3.85
CA PRO A 419 18.07 -10.14 4.86
C PRO A 419 19.46 -9.58 4.54
N LYS A 420 20.27 -10.30 3.74
CA LYS A 420 21.60 -9.83 3.33
C LYS A 420 21.58 -8.57 2.48
N THR A 421 20.42 -8.25 1.88
CA THR A 421 20.23 -7.02 1.12
C THR A 421 19.90 -5.80 1.98
N LEU A 422 19.67 -6.01 3.29
CA LEU A 422 19.32 -4.96 4.25
C LEU A 422 20.58 -4.37 4.85
N ILE A 423 20.68 -3.04 4.81
CA ILE A 423 21.88 -2.36 5.33
C ILE A 423 22.05 -2.56 6.85
N SER A 424 20.95 -2.72 7.59
CA SER A 424 20.97 -2.86 9.06
C SER A 424 21.09 -4.31 9.53
N HIS A 425 21.09 -5.29 8.63
CA HIS A 425 21.15 -6.69 9.03
C HIS A 425 22.51 -7.07 9.59
N GLY A 426 22.56 -7.42 10.89
CA GLY A 426 23.79 -7.83 11.56
C GLY A 426 24.86 -6.73 11.75
N ARG A 427 24.47 -5.45 11.58
CA ARG A 427 25.39 -4.30 11.66
C ARG A 427 25.00 -3.33 12.77
N THR A 428 26.02 -2.68 13.32
CA THR A 428 25.86 -1.57 14.25
C THR A 428 25.52 -0.27 13.51
N ILE A 429 24.96 0.69 14.22
CA ILE A 429 24.65 2.02 13.65
C ILE A 429 25.93 2.71 13.18
N GLN A 430 27.06 2.50 13.86
CA GLN A 430 28.34 3.08 13.47
C GLN A 430 28.83 2.53 12.13
N GLU A 431 28.77 1.22 11.92
CA GLU A 431 29.15 0.60 10.64
C GLU A 431 28.27 1.07 9.49
N ILE A 432 26.97 1.31 9.74
CA ILE A 432 26.05 1.87 8.74
C ILE A 432 26.42 3.34 8.46
N ASN A 433 26.71 4.12 9.50
CA ASN A 433 27.14 5.51 9.38
C ASN A 433 28.39 5.62 8.49
N ASP A 434 29.40 4.79 8.76
CA ASP A 434 30.65 4.76 8.03
C ASP A 434 30.44 4.38 6.56
N GLU A 435 29.57 3.39 6.29
CA GLU A 435 29.23 3.00 4.92
C GLU A 435 28.49 4.09 4.16
N LEU A 436 27.59 4.82 4.82
CA LEU A 436 26.84 5.93 4.20
C LEU A 436 27.70 7.17 4.03
N GLY A 437 28.80 7.31 4.79
CA GLY A 437 29.70 8.44 4.78
C GLY A 437 29.09 9.70 5.41
N THR A 438 28.19 9.55 6.38
CA THR A 438 27.55 10.67 7.07
C THR A 438 28.40 11.16 8.26
N THR A 439 28.22 12.41 8.68
CA THR A 439 28.84 12.94 9.90
C THR A 439 28.29 12.23 11.14
N SER A 440 26.98 11.95 11.16
CA SER A 440 26.35 11.09 12.17
C SER A 440 25.04 10.51 11.67
N LEU A 441 24.66 9.35 12.23
CA LEU A 441 23.41 8.65 11.94
C LEU A 441 22.72 8.31 13.26
N ALA A 442 21.41 8.56 13.34
CA ALA A 442 20.57 7.99 14.40
C ALA A 442 19.19 7.61 13.87
N TYR A 443 18.64 6.58 14.47
CA TYR A 443 17.29 6.06 14.23
C TYR A 443 16.43 6.33 15.45
N LEU A 444 15.12 6.49 15.22
CA LEU A 444 14.14 6.46 16.30
C LEU A 444 14.10 5.05 16.91
N SER A 445 14.03 4.96 18.23
CA SER A 445 13.85 3.67 18.90
C SER A 445 12.48 3.06 18.60
N LEU A 446 12.34 1.74 18.80
CA LEU A 446 11.05 1.06 18.66
C LEU A 446 10.02 1.61 19.66
N GLU A 447 10.45 1.93 20.88
CA GLU A 447 9.65 2.57 21.91
C GLU A 447 9.24 3.98 21.50
N GLY A 448 10.14 4.76 20.93
CA GLY A 448 9.88 6.10 20.39
C GLY A 448 8.85 6.08 19.27
N LEU A 449 8.94 5.08 18.37
CA LEU A 449 7.97 4.86 17.31
C LEU A 449 6.55 4.66 17.89
N TYR A 450 6.39 3.78 18.90
CA TYR A 450 5.07 3.51 19.49
C TYR A 450 4.56 4.66 20.37
N ARG A 451 5.46 5.44 21.01
CA ARG A 451 5.07 6.73 21.64
C ARG A 451 4.49 7.70 20.61
N ALA A 452 5.09 7.80 19.42
CA ALA A 452 4.59 8.65 18.35
C ALA A 452 3.26 8.16 17.78
N ILE A 453 3.10 6.85 17.59
CA ILE A 453 1.87 6.23 17.07
C ILE A 453 0.71 6.34 18.08
N LYS A 454 0.99 6.39 19.38
CA LYS A 454 -0.04 6.42 20.46
C LYS A 454 -0.99 5.23 20.43
N GLN A 455 -0.52 4.06 20.03
CA GLN A 455 -1.27 2.82 20.00
C GLN A 455 -0.40 1.69 20.57
N ASP A 456 -1.04 0.66 21.10
CA ASP A 456 -0.34 -0.50 21.63
C ASP A 456 0.40 -1.26 20.52
N ARG A 457 1.63 -1.65 20.80
CA ARG A 457 2.49 -2.39 19.88
C ARG A 457 1.87 -3.72 19.42
N SER A 458 1.11 -4.39 20.30
CA SER A 458 0.45 -5.66 20.00
C SER A 458 -0.56 -5.57 18.85
N LEU A 459 -1.02 -4.36 18.54
CA LEU A 459 -1.96 -4.10 17.43
C LEU A 459 -1.29 -4.14 16.04
N PHE A 460 0.05 -4.18 15.97
CA PHE A 460 0.79 -4.07 14.73
C PHE A 460 1.66 -5.29 14.43
N CYS A 461 1.87 -5.53 13.13
CA CYS A 461 3.00 -6.29 12.63
C CYS A 461 4.21 -5.36 12.52
N ASP A 462 5.27 -5.66 13.24
CA ASP A 462 6.56 -4.98 13.21
C ASP A 462 7.74 -5.94 13.01
N GLU A 463 7.50 -7.12 12.41
CA GLU A 463 8.50 -8.19 12.24
C GLU A 463 9.78 -7.71 11.56
N CYS A 464 9.66 -6.87 10.54
CA CYS A 464 10.82 -6.29 9.83
C CYS A 464 11.72 -5.42 10.72
N LEU A 465 11.22 -4.92 11.85
CA LEU A 465 11.95 -4.10 12.82
C LEU A 465 12.38 -4.90 14.06
N SER A 466 11.61 -5.91 14.47
CA SER A 466 11.75 -6.57 15.77
C SER A 466 11.95 -8.08 15.71
N ASN A 467 11.81 -8.71 14.55
CA ASN A 467 11.78 -10.17 14.36
C ASN A 467 10.62 -10.88 15.09
N ARG A 468 9.56 -10.15 15.47
CA ARG A 468 8.36 -10.70 16.10
C ARG A 468 7.36 -11.08 15.01
N ASN A 469 7.14 -12.37 14.79
CA ASN A 469 6.18 -12.85 13.80
C ASN A 469 4.73 -12.67 14.32
N PRO A 470 3.88 -11.90 13.63
CA PRO A 470 2.51 -11.69 14.07
C PRO A 470 1.64 -12.95 14.00
N MET A 471 2.04 -13.95 13.21
CA MET A 471 1.28 -15.20 13.04
C MET A 471 1.53 -16.23 14.15
N ASP A 472 2.67 -16.15 14.84
CA ASP A 472 3.00 -17.08 15.95
C ASP A 472 2.08 -16.89 17.17
N GLU A 473 1.50 -15.70 17.33
CA GLU A 473 0.54 -15.39 18.41
C GLU A 473 -0.82 -16.12 18.27
N LEU A 474 -1.04 -16.85 17.16
CA LEU A 474 -2.32 -17.44 16.80
C LEU A 474 -2.29 -18.96 16.65
N VAL A 475 -1.13 -19.57 16.84
CA VAL A 475 -1.05 -21.01 17.05
C VAL A 475 -1.38 -21.26 18.51
N PRO A 476 -2.51 -21.90 18.88
CA PRO A 476 -2.67 -22.39 20.23
C PRO A 476 -1.44 -23.25 20.53
N GLN A 477 -0.70 -22.94 21.58
CA GLN A 477 0.30 -23.85 22.09
C GLN A 477 -0.45 -25.15 22.40
N ALA A 478 -0.11 -26.21 21.64
CA ALA A 478 -0.69 -27.55 21.77
C ALA A 478 -0.33 -28.17 23.13
#